data_909e9c7beca4a868fe84d0c0b9f9480a
#
_entry.id   909e9c7beca4a868fe84d0c0b9f9480a
#
_cell.length_a   1.000
_cell.length_b   1.000
_cell.length_c   1.000
_cell.angle_alpha   90.00
_cell.angle_beta   90.00
_cell.angle_gamma   90.00
#
_symmetry.space_group_name_H-M   'P 1'
#
loop_
_entity.id
_entity.type
_entity.pdbx_description
1 polymer ?
#
loop_
_entity_poly.entity_id
_entity_poly.type
_entity_poly.pdbx_seq_one_letter_code
_entity_poly.pdbx_strand_id
1 'polypeptide(L)' 'MKTTGRVNGIISNIVIVKADGPVAQNEICYVWTGDTKMMAEVIKVIGDDAYVQVYDSTRGLKIGDRVEFEGHMLE' A
#
# COMPACT_ATOMS: atom_id res chain seq x y z
N MET A 1 -2.45 -16.47 2.50
CA MET A 1 -2.38 -15.56 3.66
C MET A 1 -2.06 -14.17 3.19
N LYS A 2 -2.80 -13.19 3.65
CA LYS A 2 -2.58 -11.80 3.23
C LYS A 2 -1.44 -11.18 3.98
N THR A 3 -0.62 -10.42 3.25
CA THR A 3 0.39 -9.58 3.87
C THR A 3 -0.27 -8.26 4.26
N THR A 4 0.09 -7.74 5.41
CA THR A 4 -0.37 -6.43 5.86
C THR A 4 0.83 -5.52 6.06
N GLY A 5 0.57 -4.25 6.28
CA GLY A 5 1.64 -3.30 6.53
C GLY A 5 1.09 -2.00 7.06
N ARG A 6 2.00 -1.05 7.24
CA ARG A 6 1.67 0.27 7.74
C ARG A 6 2.31 1.33 6.86
N VAL A 7 1.59 2.43 6.66
CA VAL A 7 2.13 3.56 5.91
C VAL A 7 3.32 4.13 6.66
N ASN A 8 4.45 4.24 5.97
CA ASN A 8 5.69 4.72 6.53
C ASN A 8 6.15 6.03 5.91
N GLY A 9 5.62 6.37 4.74
CA GLY A 9 5.93 7.62 4.07
C GLY A 9 4.92 7.91 2.98
N ILE A 10 4.75 9.17 2.63
CA ILE A 10 3.83 9.60 1.59
C ILE A 10 4.54 10.64 0.73
N ILE A 11 4.60 10.38 -0.58
CA ILE A 11 5.20 11.30 -1.55
C ILE A 11 4.21 11.46 -2.69
N SER A 12 3.45 12.57 -2.66
CA SER A 12 2.41 12.80 -3.66
C SER A 12 1.41 11.64 -3.64
N ASN A 13 1.23 10.91 -4.75
CA ASN A 13 0.33 9.77 -4.77
C ASN A 13 1.05 8.43 -4.57
N ILE A 14 2.31 8.47 -4.17
CA ILE A 14 3.09 7.27 -3.86
C ILE A 14 3.16 7.12 -2.35
N VAL A 15 2.82 5.95 -1.87
CA VAL A 15 2.83 5.65 -0.44
C VAL A 15 3.87 4.56 -0.19
N ILE A 16 4.74 4.80 0.77
CA ILE A 16 5.76 3.83 1.15
C ILE A 16 5.21 3.06 2.34
N VAL A 17 5.12 1.73 2.18
CA VAL A 17 4.49 0.86 3.17
C VAL A 17 5.53 -0.09 3.73
N LYS A 18 5.62 -0.14 5.05
CA LYS A 18 6.44 -1.16 5.72
C LYS A 18 5.61 -2.43 5.78
N ALA A 19 6.01 -3.43 4.98
CA ALA A 19 5.24 -4.66 4.85
C ALA A 19 5.67 -5.70 5.87
N ASP A 20 4.70 -6.49 6.35
CA ASP A 20 4.95 -7.52 7.35
C ASP A 20 5.25 -8.88 6.74
N GLY A 21 5.25 -8.98 5.42
CA GLY A 21 5.50 -10.24 4.74
C GLY A 21 5.81 -10.00 3.28
N PRO A 22 5.83 -11.07 2.48
CA PRO A 22 6.19 -10.93 1.07
C PRO A 22 5.16 -10.13 0.28
N VAL A 23 5.65 -9.30 -0.62
CA VAL A 23 4.84 -8.46 -1.49
C VAL A 23 5.48 -8.53 -2.87
N ALA A 24 4.66 -8.61 -3.90
CA ALA A 24 5.13 -8.68 -5.27
C ALA A 24 4.83 -7.39 -6.02
N GLN A 25 5.68 -7.06 -6.97
CA GLN A 25 5.44 -5.94 -7.87
C GLN A 25 4.16 -6.20 -8.66
N ASN A 26 3.37 -5.16 -8.88
CA ASN A 26 2.08 -5.19 -9.58
C ASN A 26 0.95 -5.81 -8.78
N GLU A 27 1.20 -6.17 -7.54
CA GLU A 27 0.17 -6.70 -6.66
C GLU A 27 -0.80 -5.58 -6.27
N ILE A 28 -2.09 -5.93 -6.16
CA ILE A 28 -3.10 -4.97 -5.71
C ILE A 28 -3.11 -4.93 -4.18
N CYS A 29 -3.28 -3.74 -3.65
CA CYS A 29 -3.40 -3.55 -2.21
C CYS A 29 -4.43 -2.47 -1.93
N TYR A 30 -4.82 -2.40 -0.66
CA TYR A 30 -5.79 -1.41 -0.19
C TYR A 30 -5.20 -0.68 0.99
N VAL A 31 -5.31 0.63 0.96
CA VAL A 31 -4.84 1.50 2.04
C VAL A 31 -6.07 2.03 2.76
N TRP A 32 -6.08 1.87 4.08
CA TRP A 32 -7.20 2.30 4.90
C TRP A 32 -6.86 3.59 5.60
N THR A 33 -7.75 4.59 5.47
CA THR A 33 -7.64 5.80 6.27
C THR A 33 -9.01 6.04 6.88
N GLY A 34 -9.08 5.90 8.22
CA GLY A 34 -10.38 5.91 8.89
C GLY A 34 -11.25 4.78 8.34
N ASP A 35 -12.42 5.12 7.84
CA ASP A 35 -13.35 4.16 7.26
C ASP A 35 -13.22 4.04 5.75
N THR A 36 -12.29 4.77 5.15
CA THR A 36 -12.13 4.80 3.70
C THR A 36 -11.09 3.82 3.25
N LYS A 37 -11.43 3.00 2.26
CA LYS A 37 -10.53 2.03 1.65
C LYS A 37 -10.16 2.52 0.25
N MET A 38 -8.86 2.66 -0.01
CA MET A 38 -8.36 3.14 -1.29
C MET A 38 -7.59 2.03 -1.98
N MET A 39 -7.88 1.81 -3.26
CA MET A 39 -7.17 0.83 -4.05
C MET A 39 -5.83 1.39 -4.51
N ALA A 40 -4.81 0.55 -4.49
CA ALA A 40 -3.47 0.93 -4.90
C ALA A 40 -2.78 -0.27 -5.54
N GLU A 41 -1.70 0.02 -6.24
CA GLU A 41 -0.90 -1.01 -6.90
C GLU A 41 0.54 -0.89 -6.46
N VAL A 42 1.17 -2.02 -6.18
CA VAL A 42 2.60 -2.06 -5.82
C VAL A 42 3.42 -1.81 -7.08
N ILE A 43 4.21 -0.74 -7.07
CA ILE A 43 5.04 -0.41 -8.23
C ILE A 43 6.50 -0.80 -8.03
N LYS A 44 6.92 -1.02 -6.78
CA LYS A 44 8.31 -1.31 -6.49
C LYS A 44 8.41 -1.90 -5.09
N VAL A 45 9.35 -2.81 -4.90
CA VAL A 45 9.61 -3.39 -3.58
C VAL A 45 11.11 -3.32 -3.34
N ILE A 46 11.50 -2.75 -2.20
CA ILE A 46 12.90 -2.69 -1.78
C ILE A 46 12.95 -3.17 -0.34
N GLY A 47 13.51 -4.36 -0.12
CA GLY A 47 13.55 -4.93 1.22
C GLY A 47 12.13 -5.13 1.75
N ASP A 48 11.85 -4.53 2.90
CA ASP A 48 10.52 -4.59 3.51
C ASP A 48 9.62 -3.44 3.09
N ASP A 49 10.12 -2.54 2.25
CA ASP A 49 9.37 -1.35 1.84
C ASP A 49 8.69 -1.59 0.50
N ALA A 50 7.38 -1.47 0.49
CA ALA A 50 6.60 -1.54 -0.73
C ALA A 50 6.20 -0.13 -1.13
N TYR A 51 6.51 0.26 -2.35
CA TYR A 51 6.11 1.54 -2.91
C TYR A 51 4.83 1.30 -3.69
N VAL A 52 3.74 1.92 -3.25
CA VAL A 52 2.45 1.69 -3.87
C VAL A 52 1.91 3.01 -4.43
N GLN A 53 1.28 2.91 -5.58
CA GLN A 53 0.62 4.05 -6.21
C GLN A 53 -0.86 3.98 -5.89
N VAL A 54 -1.36 5.03 -5.25
CA VAL A 54 -2.76 5.12 -4.88
C VAL A 54 -3.52 5.75 -6.04
N TYR A 55 -4.64 5.13 -6.44
CA TYR A 55 -5.42 5.63 -7.55
C TYR A 55 -6.29 6.82 -7.19
N ASP A 56 -6.58 6.97 -5.89
CA ASP A 56 -7.32 8.11 -5.38
C ASP A 56 -6.38 9.14 -4.79
N SER A 57 -6.96 10.20 -4.23
CA SER A 57 -6.18 11.21 -3.53
C SER A 57 -5.59 10.63 -2.25
N THR A 58 -4.35 10.98 -1.96
CA THR A 58 -3.73 10.58 -0.68
C THR A 58 -4.07 11.54 0.44
N ARG A 59 -4.96 12.51 0.18
CA ARG A 59 -5.38 13.46 1.20
C ARG A 59 -6.03 12.70 2.36
N GLY A 60 -5.58 12.98 3.57
CA GLY A 60 -6.09 12.31 4.75
C GLY A 60 -5.32 11.08 5.18
N LEU A 61 -4.44 10.57 4.32
CA LEU A 61 -3.58 9.46 4.72
C LEU A 61 -2.56 9.91 5.76
N LYS A 62 -2.27 9.01 6.69
CA LYS A 62 -1.35 9.29 7.78
C LYS A 62 -0.33 8.18 7.91
N ILE A 63 0.82 8.52 8.41
CA ILE A 63 1.82 7.53 8.81
C ILE A 63 1.17 6.59 9.84
N GLY A 64 1.33 5.29 9.64
CA GLY A 64 0.74 4.29 10.51
C GLY A 64 -0.59 3.73 10.02
N ASP A 65 -1.17 4.31 8.97
CA ASP A 65 -2.41 3.78 8.40
C ASP A 65 -2.18 2.36 7.89
N ARG A 66 -3.22 1.54 7.99
CA ARG A 66 -3.12 0.12 7.66
C ARG A 66 -3.19 -0.12 6.16
N VAL A 67 -2.41 -1.09 5.69
CA VAL A 67 -2.43 -1.51 4.30
C VAL A 67 -2.62 -3.02 4.25
N GLU A 68 -3.44 -3.48 3.31
CA GLU A 68 -3.66 -4.91 3.08
C GLU A 68 -3.27 -5.24 1.65
N PHE A 69 -2.41 -6.24 1.48
CA PHE A 69 -1.99 -6.71 0.16
C PHE A 69 -2.80 -7.95 -0.20
N GLU A 70 -3.39 -7.95 -1.39
CA GLU A 70 -4.33 -8.99 -1.77
C GLU A 70 -3.68 -10.26 -2.30
N GLY A 71 -2.43 -10.18 -2.71
CA GLY A 71 -1.72 -11.34 -3.20
C GLY A 71 -1.99 -11.66 -4.65
N HIS A 72 -2.59 -10.73 -5.40
CA HIS A 72 -2.84 -10.93 -6.82
C HIS A 72 -2.70 -9.61 -7.56
N MET A 73 -2.54 -9.71 -8.86
CA MET A 73 -2.40 -8.55 -9.73
C MET A 73 -3.73 -8.17 -10.34
N LEU A 74 -3.85 -6.90 -10.73
CA LEU A 74 -5.02 -6.43 -11.46
C LEU A 74 -5.00 -7.02 -12.86
N GLU A 75 -6.13 -7.52 -13.30
CA GLU A 75 -6.27 -8.08 -14.64
C GLU A 75 -7.09 -7.16 -15.51
#